data_8ff5e6fc95fb97d44a8df53d01bfef40
#
_entry.id   8ff5e6fc95fb97d44a8df53d01bfef40
#
_cell.length_a   1.000
_cell.length_b   1.000
_cell.length_c   1.000
_cell.angle_alpha   90.00
_cell.angle_beta   90.00
_cell.angle_gamma   90.00
#
_symmetry.space_group_name_H-M   'P 1'
#
loop_
_entity.id
_entity.type
_entity.pdbx_description
1 polymer ?
#
loop_
_entity_poly.entity_id
_entity_poly.type
_entity_poly.pdbx_seq_one_letter_code
_entity_poly.pdbx_strand_id
1 'polypeptide(L)'
;AEHPTAIAVLKCMDGRINIPIATNTPTGILMPFRNLGGMFDLGWPHLGEVLAHDVQRMVSAGRRVLFIITYHYSKGDPKRGCAGFHYDTAAAMRHAYEIRAQMEHIFGDGHGTIYPLVCGFETDEDALIVHGTNGEKLEMASIGVDSAASLELQLAALLPDMHAQMRADLLPLLAGNLAHIADIRAQIARRERQLDIEHREWMICLGRGFDFLHMPNIALIVGPYSPELAEHVRALALQGVRHNLGSREAL
;
A
#
# COMPACT_ATOMS: atom_id res chain seq x y z
N ALA A 1 -18.92 -15.50 -9.55
CA ALA A 1 -17.63 -16.16 -9.82
C ALA A 1 -16.55 -15.37 -9.10
N GLU A 2 -15.58 -16.03 -8.49
CA GLU A 2 -14.43 -15.36 -7.90
C GLU A 2 -13.54 -14.80 -9.00
N HIS A 3 -12.90 -13.66 -8.72
CA HIS A 3 -11.94 -13.04 -9.65
C HIS A 3 -10.74 -13.97 -9.87
N PRO A 4 -10.25 -14.17 -11.12
CA PRO A 4 -9.16 -15.12 -11.40
C PRO A 4 -7.86 -14.82 -10.67
N THR A 5 -7.57 -13.53 -10.44
CA THR A 5 -6.43 -13.07 -9.65
C THR A 5 -6.89 -12.49 -8.32
N ALA A 6 -6.35 -12.98 -7.21
CA ALA A 6 -6.46 -12.34 -5.91
C ALA A 6 -5.44 -11.20 -5.84
N ILE A 7 -5.86 -10.01 -5.45
CA ILE A 7 -4.99 -8.84 -5.40
C ILE A 7 -4.85 -8.40 -3.94
N ALA A 8 -3.65 -8.56 -3.41
CA ALA A 8 -3.27 -8.10 -2.08
C ALA A 8 -2.41 -6.84 -2.19
N VAL A 9 -2.66 -5.86 -1.34
CA VAL A 9 -1.94 -4.59 -1.36
C VAL A 9 -1.23 -4.39 -0.03
N LEU A 10 0.10 -4.39 -0.04
CA LEU A 10 0.92 -4.02 1.10
C LEU A 10 1.20 -2.53 1.05
N LYS A 11 0.71 -1.78 2.01
CA LYS A 11 0.80 -0.32 1.97
C LYS A 11 1.05 0.30 3.33
N CYS A 12 1.52 1.56 3.32
CA CYS A 12 1.52 2.38 4.51
C CYS A 12 0.11 2.53 5.08
N MET A 13 0.01 2.66 6.41
CA MET A 13 -1.25 2.95 7.09
C MET A 13 -1.77 4.37 6.84
N ASP A 14 -0.98 5.23 6.20
CA ASP A 14 -1.34 6.59 5.82
C ASP A 14 -2.73 6.64 5.17
N GLY A 15 -3.64 7.44 5.77
CA GLY A 15 -5.02 7.54 5.32
C GLY A 15 -5.20 8.14 3.93
N ARG A 16 -4.19 8.87 3.42
CA ARG A 16 -4.19 9.41 2.04
C ARG A 16 -4.03 8.31 1.00
N ILE A 17 -3.41 7.16 1.36
CA ILE A 17 -3.19 6.06 0.43
C ILE A 17 -4.43 5.18 0.42
N ASN A 18 -5.36 5.50 -0.45
CA ASN A 18 -6.57 4.72 -0.65
C ASN A 18 -6.58 4.13 -2.07
N ILE A 19 -5.90 3.00 -2.24
CA ILE A 19 -5.76 2.36 -3.56
C ILE A 19 -7.13 2.04 -4.21
N PRO A 20 -8.13 1.49 -3.49
CA PRO A 20 -9.46 1.29 -4.09
C PRO A 20 -10.07 2.56 -4.67
N ILE A 21 -9.98 3.69 -3.96
CA ILE A 21 -10.49 4.98 -4.46
C ILE A 21 -9.65 5.45 -5.65
N ALA A 22 -8.32 5.46 -5.50
CA ALA A 22 -7.41 5.92 -6.54
C ALA A 22 -7.48 5.10 -7.83
N THR A 23 -8.00 3.88 -7.78
CA THR A 23 -8.15 2.98 -8.93
C THR A 23 -9.60 2.77 -9.36
N ASN A 24 -10.56 3.50 -8.76
CA ASN A 24 -11.99 3.29 -8.97
C ASN A 24 -12.41 1.81 -8.83
N THR A 25 -11.74 1.08 -7.92
CA THR A 25 -11.99 -0.35 -7.72
C THR A 25 -13.12 -0.57 -6.72
N PRO A 26 -14.10 -1.44 -7.02
CA PRO A 26 -15.14 -1.79 -6.09
C PRO A 26 -14.63 -2.34 -4.76
N THR A 27 -15.33 -2.06 -3.68
CA THR A 27 -15.01 -2.56 -2.34
C THR A 27 -14.95 -4.09 -2.33
N GLY A 28 -13.92 -4.66 -1.71
CA GLY A 28 -13.75 -6.10 -1.54
C GLY A 28 -12.93 -6.80 -2.65
N ILE A 29 -12.55 -6.08 -3.72
CA ILE A 29 -11.67 -6.64 -4.76
C ILE A 29 -10.22 -6.68 -4.29
N LEU A 30 -9.77 -5.62 -3.60
CA LEU A 30 -8.41 -5.52 -3.07
C LEU A 30 -8.37 -5.91 -1.60
N MET A 31 -7.38 -6.71 -1.22
CA MET A 31 -7.12 -7.14 0.16
C MET A 31 -5.98 -6.29 0.74
N PRO A 32 -6.26 -5.30 1.60
CA PRO A 32 -5.22 -4.40 2.09
C PRO A 32 -4.52 -4.94 3.34
N PHE A 33 -3.20 -4.96 3.30
CA PHE A 33 -2.32 -5.06 4.47
C PHE A 33 -1.73 -3.68 4.74
N ARG A 34 -1.79 -3.22 5.99
CA ARG A 34 -1.36 -1.88 6.38
C ARG A 34 -0.39 -1.93 7.54
N ASN A 35 0.70 -1.17 7.42
CA ASN A 35 1.67 -0.99 8.49
C ASN A 35 2.27 0.41 8.42
N LEU A 36 2.89 0.89 9.50
CA LEU A 36 3.62 2.17 9.49
C LEU A 36 4.72 2.12 8.43
N GLY A 37 4.73 3.11 7.53
CA GLY A 37 5.69 3.15 6.43
C GLY A 37 5.52 2.07 5.37
N GLY A 38 4.58 1.12 5.55
CA GLY A 38 4.57 -0.09 4.75
C GLY A 38 5.76 -1.01 5.06
N MET A 39 6.34 -0.86 6.25
CA MET A 39 7.47 -1.66 6.72
C MET A 39 7.02 -3.07 7.08
N PHE A 40 6.92 -3.92 6.09
CA PHE A 40 6.64 -5.34 6.29
C PHE A 40 7.95 -6.11 6.30
N ASP A 41 7.99 -7.15 7.12
CA ASP A 41 9.06 -8.14 7.14
C ASP A 41 8.40 -9.53 7.19
N LEU A 42 8.57 -10.30 6.12
CA LEU A 42 7.96 -11.63 6.02
C LEU A 42 8.61 -12.64 6.98
N GLY A 43 9.77 -12.30 7.53
CA GLY A 43 10.40 -13.03 8.63
C GLY A 43 9.67 -12.89 9.97
N TRP A 44 8.76 -11.93 10.12
CA TRP A 44 7.91 -11.84 11.31
C TRP A 44 6.94 -13.02 11.36
N PRO A 45 6.93 -13.81 12.45
CA PRO A 45 6.22 -15.07 12.49
C PRO A 45 4.76 -15.00 12.08
N HIS A 46 4.01 -14.02 12.61
CA HIS A 46 2.58 -13.91 12.32
C HIS A 46 2.29 -13.37 10.92
N LEU A 47 3.08 -12.43 10.42
CA LEU A 47 2.87 -11.89 9.07
C LEU A 47 3.17 -12.95 8.02
N GLY A 48 4.30 -13.65 8.15
CA GLY A 48 4.67 -14.74 7.23
C GLY A 48 3.63 -15.85 7.20
N GLU A 49 3.12 -16.27 8.37
CA GLU A 49 2.07 -17.28 8.48
C GLU A 49 0.75 -16.83 7.82
N VAL A 50 0.30 -15.60 8.08
CA VAL A 50 -0.94 -15.07 7.50
C VAL A 50 -0.83 -14.99 5.98
N LEU A 51 0.27 -14.46 5.46
CA LEU A 51 0.48 -14.36 4.01
C LEU A 51 0.57 -15.73 3.36
N ALA A 52 1.32 -16.68 3.95
CA ALA A 52 1.44 -18.05 3.44
C ALA A 52 0.08 -18.76 3.43
N HIS A 53 -0.70 -18.63 4.50
CA HIS A 53 -2.05 -19.23 4.59
C HIS A 53 -2.98 -18.62 3.53
N ASP A 54 -3.01 -17.30 3.37
CA ASP A 54 -3.86 -16.64 2.38
C ASP A 54 -3.44 -17.01 0.95
N VAL A 55 -2.15 -17.07 0.67
CA VAL A 55 -1.63 -17.54 -0.63
C VAL A 55 -2.07 -18.98 -0.88
N GLN A 56 -1.87 -19.88 0.08
CA GLN A 56 -2.28 -21.27 -0.05
C GLN A 56 -3.78 -21.42 -0.33
N ARG A 57 -4.62 -20.64 0.37
CA ARG A 57 -6.07 -20.64 0.19
C ARG A 57 -6.45 -20.18 -1.22
N MET A 58 -5.82 -19.11 -1.73
CA MET A 58 -6.11 -18.58 -3.07
C MET A 58 -5.64 -19.54 -4.18
N VAL A 59 -4.43 -20.08 -4.04
CA VAL A 59 -3.86 -21.02 -5.02
C VAL A 59 -4.65 -22.34 -5.03
N SER A 60 -5.07 -22.85 -3.87
CA SER A 60 -5.93 -24.04 -3.77
C SER A 60 -7.30 -23.83 -4.41
N ALA A 61 -7.78 -22.59 -4.48
CA ALA A 61 -8.99 -22.21 -5.21
C ALA A 61 -8.75 -22.01 -6.73
N GLY A 62 -7.56 -22.33 -7.23
CA GLY A 62 -7.19 -22.16 -8.64
C GLY A 62 -6.94 -20.71 -9.06
N ARG A 63 -6.74 -19.80 -8.11
CA ARG A 63 -6.49 -18.38 -8.37
C ARG A 63 -4.99 -18.08 -8.39
N ARG A 64 -4.61 -17.04 -9.11
CA ARG A 64 -3.29 -16.42 -9.01
C ARG A 64 -3.30 -15.35 -7.93
N VAL A 65 -2.12 -14.96 -7.46
CA VAL A 65 -1.99 -13.92 -6.44
C VAL A 65 -1.06 -12.82 -6.94
N LEU A 66 -1.59 -11.61 -7.01
CA LEU A 66 -0.83 -10.39 -7.28
C LEU A 66 -0.64 -9.63 -5.97
N PHE A 67 0.61 -9.48 -5.53
CA PHE A 67 0.96 -8.60 -4.42
C PHE A 67 1.38 -7.24 -4.97
N ILE A 68 0.65 -6.19 -4.64
CA ILE A 68 1.04 -4.81 -4.92
C ILE A 68 1.74 -4.27 -3.67
N ILE A 69 3.05 -4.08 -3.76
CA ILE A 69 3.90 -3.59 -2.67
C ILE A 69 4.12 -2.12 -2.88
N THR A 70 3.60 -1.26 -2.00
CA THR A 70 3.61 0.17 -2.24
C THR A 70 4.59 0.93 -1.36
N TYR A 71 5.22 1.94 -1.94
CA TYR A 71 5.82 3.08 -1.26
C TYR A 71 5.09 4.35 -1.68
N HIS A 72 5.19 5.44 -0.90
CA HIS A 72 4.50 6.68 -1.26
C HIS A 72 5.35 7.92 -1.01
N TYR A 73 5.02 8.98 -1.75
CA TYR A 73 5.69 10.27 -1.66
C TYR A 73 4.79 11.39 -2.19
N SER A 74 5.16 12.64 -1.96
CA SER A 74 4.55 13.82 -2.55
C SER A 74 5.58 14.54 -3.42
N LYS A 75 5.19 14.96 -4.61
CA LYS A 75 6.01 15.79 -5.50
C LYS A 75 6.06 17.24 -5.03
N GLY A 76 4.96 17.73 -4.48
CA GLY A 76 4.82 19.13 -4.07
C GLY A 76 5.52 19.47 -2.77
N ASP A 77 5.52 18.57 -1.80
CA ASP A 77 6.18 18.75 -0.50
C ASP A 77 6.76 17.43 0.02
N PRO A 78 8.09 17.28 0.05
CA PRO A 78 8.72 16.06 0.58
C PRO A 78 8.26 15.69 2.00
N LYS A 79 7.94 16.68 2.85
CA LYS A 79 7.44 16.45 4.22
C LYS A 79 6.04 15.82 4.26
N ARG A 80 5.36 15.74 3.13
CA ARG A 80 4.10 15.02 2.94
C ARG A 80 4.31 13.61 2.39
N GLY A 81 5.55 13.14 2.31
CA GLY A 81 5.92 11.77 1.99
C GLY A 81 5.68 10.82 3.16
N CYS A 82 6.37 9.67 3.15
CA CYS A 82 6.23 8.63 4.15
C CYS A 82 6.95 8.97 5.46
N ALA A 83 6.21 9.22 6.54
CA ALA A 83 6.78 9.50 7.85
C ALA A 83 7.56 8.30 8.42
N GLY A 84 7.18 7.07 8.11
CA GLY A 84 7.88 5.86 8.53
C GLY A 84 9.32 5.78 8.01
N PHE A 85 9.62 6.43 6.88
CA PHE A 85 10.98 6.55 6.32
C PHE A 85 11.55 7.97 6.47
N HIS A 86 11.08 8.75 7.44
CA HIS A 86 11.53 10.13 7.62
C HIS A 86 11.46 10.97 6.33
N TYR A 87 10.45 10.70 5.50
CA TYR A 87 10.21 11.33 4.20
C TYR A 87 11.26 11.01 3.11
N ASP A 88 12.15 10.04 3.35
CA ASP A 88 13.11 9.54 2.35
C ASP A 88 12.40 8.56 1.40
N THR A 89 12.01 9.06 0.23
CA THR A 89 11.36 8.27 -0.82
C THR A 89 12.27 7.16 -1.35
N ALA A 90 13.58 7.39 -1.41
CA ALA A 90 14.51 6.38 -1.91
C ALA A 90 14.64 5.22 -0.91
N ALA A 91 14.64 5.50 0.39
CA ALA A 91 14.63 4.48 1.43
C ALA A 91 13.32 3.66 1.39
N ALA A 92 12.17 4.34 1.27
CA ALA A 92 10.87 3.68 1.16
C ALA A 92 10.78 2.76 -0.08
N MET A 93 11.29 3.24 -1.21
CA MET A 93 11.34 2.45 -2.45
C MET A 93 12.29 1.24 -2.32
N ARG A 94 13.48 1.40 -1.77
CA ARG A 94 14.40 0.27 -1.50
C ARG A 94 13.74 -0.80 -0.65
N HIS A 95 13.05 -0.40 0.42
CA HIS A 95 12.35 -1.33 1.29
C HIS A 95 11.22 -2.08 0.55
N ALA A 96 10.49 -1.44 -0.35
CA ALA A 96 9.50 -2.13 -1.18
C ALA A 96 10.15 -3.22 -2.07
N TYR A 97 11.34 -2.98 -2.60
CA TYR A 97 12.10 -4.00 -3.32
C TYR A 97 12.64 -5.12 -2.41
N GLU A 98 13.00 -4.81 -1.17
CA GLU A 98 13.40 -5.83 -0.18
C GLU A 98 12.22 -6.76 0.13
N ILE A 99 11.01 -6.23 0.30
CA ILE A 99 9.79 -7.05 0.47
C ILE A 99 9.55 -7.92 -0.77
N ARG A 100 9.71 -7.37 -1.98
CA ARG A 100 9.63 -8.13 -3.21
C ARG A 100 10.61 -9.31 -3.19
N ALA A 101 11.87 -9.06 -2.88
CA ALA A 101 12.90 -10.10 -2.82
C ALA A 101 12.58 -11.18 -1.75
N GLN A 102 12.04 -10.80 -0.60
CA GLN A 102 11.58 -11.75 0.41
C GLN A 102 10.44 -12.64 -0.12
N MET A 103 9.47 -12.05 -0.85
CA MET A 103 8.38 -12.81 -1.46
C MET A 103 8.88 -13.77 -2.54
N GLU A 104 9.80 -13.33 -3.40
CA GLU A 104 10.42 -14.18 -4.42
C GLU A 104 11.23 -15.33 -3.78
N HIS A 105 11.89 -15.07 -2.66
CA HIS A 105 12.59 -16.12 -1.90
C HIS A 105 11.64 -17.17 -1.31
N ILE A 106 10.49 -16.75 -0.79
CA ILE A 106 9.52 -17.62 -0.12
C ILE A 106 8.65 -18.38 -1.13
N PHE A 107 8.16 -17.68 -2.15
CA PHE A 107 7.16 -18.21 -3.09
C PHE A 107 7.74 -18.62 -4.45
N GLY A 108 9.03 -18.36 -4.67
CA GLY A 108 9.71 -18.60 -5.94
C GLY A 108 9.62 -17.41 -6.91
N ASP A 109 10.57 -17.36 -7.83
CA ASP A 109 10.77 -16.32 -8.83
C ASP A 109 10.14 -16.64 -10.20
N GLY A 110 9.42 -17.76 -10.29
CA GLY A 110 8.78 -18.20 -11.54
C GLY A 110 7.57 -17.38 -11.98
N HIS A 111 7.05 -16.51 -11.12
CA HIS A 111 6.00 -15.51 -11.36
C HIS A 111 4.68 -16.00 -12.01
N GLY A 112 4.55 -17.29 -12.26
CA GLY A 112 3.37 -17.86 -12.93
C GLY A 112 2.10 -17.89 -12.07
N THR A 113 2.25 -18.02 -10.75
CA THR A 113 1.14 -18.13 -9.80
C THR A 113 1.09 -16.95 -8.84
N ILE A 114 2.25 -16.48 -8.38
CA ILE A 114 2.38 -15.36 -7.44
C ILE A 114 3.27 -14.33 -8.10
N TYR A 115 2.88 -13.06 -8.05
CA TYR A 115 3.65 -11.96 -8.58
C TYR A 115 3.76 -10.81 -7.58
N PRO A 116 4.95 -10.52 -7.05
CA PRO A 116 5.20 -9.34 -6.24
C PRO A 116 5.53 -8.13 -7.12
N LEU A 117 4.61 -7.17 -7.21
CA LEU A 117 4.72 -5.95 -8.01
C LEU A 117 5.04 -4.75 -7.11
N VAL A 118 6.15 -4.07 -7.36
CA VAL A 118 6.44 -2.80 -6.69
C VAL A 118 5.70 -1.66 -7.39
N CYS A 119 5.00 -0.84 -6.59
CA CYS A 119 4.28 0.34 -7.06
C CYS A 119 4.60 1.56 -6.19
N GLY A 120 4.89 2.70 -6.82
CA GLY A 120 4.86 4.00 -6.15
C GLY A 120 3.44 4.54 -6.08
N PHE A 121 3.17 5.33 -5.06
CA PHE A 121 1.95 6.12 -4.92
C PHE A 121 2.31 7.59 -4.69
N GLU A 122 2.03 8.42 -5.67
CA GLU A 122 2.22 9.87 -5.58
C GLU A 122 0.96 10.49 -5.00
N THR A 123 1.07 11.17 -3.85
CA THR A 123 -0.08 11.55 -3.03
C THR A 123 -0.75 12.86 -3.43
N ASP A 124 -0.17 13.67 -4.31
CA ASP A 124 -0.76 14.95 -4.71
C ASP A 124 -1.84 14.75 -5.78
N GLU A 125 -1.64 13.79 -6.69
CA GLU A 125 -2.60 13.42 -7.73
C GLU A 125 -3.18 12.01 -7.54
N ASP A 126 -2.83 11.31 -6.46
CA ASP A 126 -3.17 9.90 -6.20
C ASP A 126 -2.72 8.97 -7.34
N ALA A 127 -1.56 9.28 -7.92
CA ALA A 127 -1.06 8.61 -9.11
C ALA A 127 -0.21 7.38 -8.78
N LEU A 128 -0.46 6.28 -9.49
CA LEU A 128 0.36 5.07 -9.40
C LEU A 128 1.59 5.18 -10.29
N ILE A 129 2.69 4.59 -9.82
CA ILE A 129 3.91 4.34 -10.58
C ILE A 129 4.18 2.83 -10.57
N VAL A 130 4.00 2.17 -11.70
CA VAL A 130 4.26 0.74 -11.83
C VAL A 130 5.72 0.51 -12.18
N HIS A 131 6.42 -0.31 -11.39
CA HIS A 131 7.81 -0.66 -11.66
C HIS A 131 7.90 -1.90 -12.52
N GLY A 132 8.68 -1.83 -13.58
CA GLY A 132 8.93 -2.92 -14.50
C GLY A 132 10.02 -3.88 -14.04
N THR A 133 10.16 -4.95 -14.79
CA THR A 133 11.12 -6.04 -14.52
C THR A 133 12.56 -5.57 -14.65
N ASN A 134 12.86 -4.68 -15.61
CA ASN A 134 14.22 -4.24 -15.96
C ASN A 134 14.55 -2.82 -15.45
N GLY A 135 13.80 -2.32 -14.48
CA GLY A 135 14.03 -1.01 -13.86
C GLY A 135 13.30 0.17 -14.53
N GLU A 136 12.57 -0.09 -15.64
CA GLU A 136 11.67 0.91 -16.22
C GLU A 136 10.49 1.16 -15.30
N LYS A 137 9.83 2.30 -15.51
CA LYS A 137 8.65 2.70 -14.75
C LYS A 137 7.56 3.21 -15.67
N LEU A 138 6.32 2.89 -15.33
CA LEU A 138 5.13 3.45 -15.95
C LEU A 138 4.47 4.41 -14.96
N GLU A 139 4.64 5.71 -15.19
CA GLU A 139 4.04 6.76 -14.36
C GLU A 139 2.66 7.11 -14.90
N MET A 140 1.60 6.74 -14.17
CA MET A 140 0.22 6.94 -14.62
C MET A 140 -0.12 8.42 -14.84
N ALA A 141 0.46 9.33 -14.04
CA ALA A 141 0.27 10.77 -14.21
C ALA A 141 0.84 11.32 -15.53
N SER A 142 1.75 10.60 -16.18
CA SER A 142 2.37 11.00 -17.46
C SER A 142 1.61 10.46 -18.67
N ILE A 143 0.60 9.62 -18.46
CA ILE A 143 -0.20 9.01 -19.53
C ILE A 143 -1.45 9.87 -19.76
N GLY A 144 -1.73 10.22 -21.04
CA GLY A 144 -3.00 10.88 -21.39
C GLY A 144 -4.17 9.90 -21.28
N VAL A 145 -5.35 10.40 -20.88
CA VAL A 145 -6.58 9.60 -20.74
C VAL A 145 -6.96 8.89 -22.04
N ASP A 146 -6.64 9.50 -23.20
CA ASP A 146 -6.89 8.92 -24.53
C ASP A 146 -5.97 7.73 -24.87
N SER A 147 -4.96 7.47 -24.05
CA SER A 147 -3.96 6.42 -24.26
C SER A 147 -4.32 5.08 -23.63
N ALA A 148 -5.55 4.91 -23.16
CA ALA A 148 -6.01 3.66 -22.52
C ALA A 148 -5.83 2.42 -23.44
N ALA A 149 -6.01 2.59 -24.74
CA ALA A 149 -5.78 1.50 -25.72
C ALA A 149 -4.30 1.08 -25.82
N SER A 150 -3.36 1.97 -25.50
CA SER A 150 -1.92 1.68 -25.50
C SER A 150 -1.44 1.11 -24.17
N LEU A 151 -2.24 1.24 -23.10
CA LEU A 151 -1.88 0.84 -21.73
C LEU A 151 -1.61 -0.66 -21.62
N GLU A 152 -2.40 -1.48 -22.29
CA GLU A 152 -2.19 -2.94 -22.32
C GLU A 152 -0.84 -3.32 -22.94
N LEU A 153 -0.48 -2.68 -24.06
CA LEU A 153 0.81 -2.90 -24.72
C LEU A 153 1.98 -2.42 -23.86
N GLN A 154 1.84 -1.24 -23.24
CA GLN A 154 2.84 -0.70 -22.34
C GLN A 154 3.05 -1.62 -21.13
N LEU A 155 1.95 -2.13 -20.54
CA LEU A 155 2.01 -3.04 -19.42
C LEU A 155 2.62 -4.39 -19.80
N ALA A 156 2.33 -4.91 -20.98
CA ALA A 156 2.93 -6.14 -21.48
C ALA A 156 4.44 -6.00 -21.72
N ALA A 157 4.88 -4.86 -22.21
CA ALA A 157 6.30 -4.55 -22.39
C ALA A 157 7.02 -4.32 -21.05
N LEU A 158 6.35 -3.67 -20.10
CA LEU A 158 6.90 -3.36 -18.77
C LEU A 158 7.06 -4.60 -17.89
N LEU A 159 6.11 -5.54 -17.97
CA LEU A 159 5.99 -6.72 -17.11
C LEU A 159 5.91 -8.01 -17.98
N PRO A 160 6.95 -8.31 -18.77
CA PRO A 160 6.92 -9.44 -19.70
C PRO A 160 6.88 -10.80 -19.00
N ASP A 161 7.40 -10.87 -17.77
CA ASP A 161 7.44 -12.04 -16.90
C ASP A 161 6.13 -12.25 -16.09
N MET A 162 5.25 -11.27 -16.05
CA MET A 162 3.95 -11.42 -15.40
C MET A 162 3.00 -12.24 -16.26
N HIS A 163 2.29 -13.19 -15.63
CA HIS A 163 1.28 -14.00 -16.33
C HIS A 163 0.20 -13.11 -16.98
N ALA A 164 -0.20 -13.42 -18.22
CA ALA A 164 -1.14 -12.62 -19.01
C ALA A 164 -2.47 -12.33 -18.28
N GLN A 165 -3.00 -13.31 -17.53
CA GLN A 165 -4.23 -13.11 -16.75
C GLN A 165 -4.03 -12.07 -15.64
N MET A 166 -2.88 -12.06 -14.94
CA MET A 166 -2.62 -11.04 -13.90
C MET A 166 -2.50 -9.65 -14.51
N ARG A 167 -1.87 -9.52 -15.71
CA ARG A 167 -1.83 -8.23 -16.44
C ARG A 167 -3.23 -7.78 -16.84
N ALA A 168 -4.06 -8.70 -17.35
CA ALA A 168 -5.43 -8.41 -17.73
C ALA A 168 -6.28 -7.95 -16.51
N ASP A 169 -6.03 -8.53 -15.34
CA ASP A 169 -6.73 -8.18 -14.10
C ASP A 169 -6.19 -6.90 -13.45
N LEU A 170 -4.93 -6.53 -13.71
CA LEU A 170 -4.32 -5.26 -13.27
C LEU A 170 -4.76 -4.08 -14.16
N LEU A 171 -5.01 -4.31 -15.42
CA LEU A 171 -5.34 -3.27 -16.40
C LEU A 171 -6.54 -2.39 -15.99
N PRO A 172 -7.67 -2.93 -15.49
CA PRO A 172 -8.79 -2.13 -15.02
C PRO A 172 -8.43 -1.19 -13.85
N LEU A 173 -7.52 -1.61 -12.95
CA LEU A 173 -7.06 -0.78 -11.84
C LEU A 173 -6.28 0.44 -12.36
N LEU A 174 -5.40 0.21 -13.34
CA LEU A 174 -4.61 1.29 -13.94
C LEU A 174 -5.48 2.23 -14.78
N ALA A 175 -6.44 1.70 -15.54
CA ALA A 175 -7.41 2.50 -16.27
C ALA A 175 -8.27 3.36 -15.31
N GLY A 176 -8.69 2.77 -14.19
CA GLY A 176 -9.38 3.49 -13.12
C GLY A 176 -8.52 4.59 -12.50
N ASN A 177 -7.22 4.35 -12.35
CA ASN A 177 -6.30 5.36 -11.84
C ASN A 177 -6.12 6.54 -12.82
N LEU A 178 -6.06 6.30 -14.13
CA LEU A 178 -6.05 7.38 -15.12
C LEU A 178 -7.28 8.27 -15.02
N ALA A 179 -8.47 7.68 -14.91
CA ALA A 179 -9.71 8.42 -14.74
C ALA A 179 -9.71 9.22 -13.42
N HIS A 180 -9.25 8.60 -12.32
CA HIS A 180 -9.15 9.27 -11.02
C HIS A 180 -8.17 10.46 -11.05
N ILE A 181 -7.00 10.31 -11.66
CA ILE A 181 -6.03 11.41 -11.83
C ILE A 181 -6.67 12.58 -12.58
N ALA A 182 -7.44 12.32 -13.63
CA ALA A 182 -8.14 13.37 -14.38
C ALA A 182 -9.15 14.13 -13.49
N ASP A 183 -9.91 13.42 -12.64
CA ASP A 183 -10.83 14.00 -11.69
C ASP A 183 -10.11 14.84 -10.62
N ILE A 184 -8.99 14.33 -10.09
CA ILE A 184 -8.16 15.06 -9.13
C ILE A 184 -7.62 16.36 -9.74
N ARG A 185 -7.10 16.31 -10.96
CA ARG A 185 -6.62 17.51 -11.67
C ARG A 185 -7.72 18.53 -11.87
N ALA A 186 -8.94 18.08 -12.20
CA ALA A 186 -10.08 18.96 -12.31
C ALA A 186 -10.45 19.60 -10.96
N GLN A 187 -10.41 18.84 -9.84
CA GLN A 187 -10.62 19.38 -8.49
C GLN A 187 -9.55 20.40 -8.09
N ILE A 188 -8.27 20.12 -8.39
CA ILE A 188 -7.18 21.07 -8.15
C ILE A 188 -7.40 22.37 -8.94
N ALA A 189 -7.75 22.27 -10.22
CA ALA A 189 -8.02 23.43 -11.06
C ALA A 189 -9.19 24.30 -10.54
N ARG A 190 -10.22 23.66 -9.93
CA ARG A 190 -11.34 24.35 -9.27
C ARG A 190 -11.05 24.81 -7.84
N ARG A 191 -9.86 24.53 -7.31
CA ARG A 191 -9.46 24.78 -5.90
C ARG A 191 -10.36 24.08 -4.89
N GLU A 192 -10.90 22.93 -5.23
CA GLU A 192 -11.77 22.10 -4.37
C GLU A 192 -10.99 21.09 -3.55
N ARG A 193 -9.78 20.68 -4.02
CA ARG A 193 -8.94 19.73 -3.30
C ARG A 193 -8.12 20.42 -2.22
N GLN A 194 -8.32 20.00 -0.98
CA GLN A 194 -7.49 20.42 0.13
C GLN A 194 -6.24 19.51 0.20
N LEU A 195 -5.07 20.06 -0.15
CA LEU A 195 -3.79 19.35 -0.12
C LEU A 195 -3.09 19.45 1.25
N ASP A 196 -3.40 20.52 2.00
CA ASP A 196 -2.77 20.83 3.27
C ASP A 196 -3.60 20.25 4.43
N ILE A 197 -3.40 18.97 4.67
CA ILE A 197 -4.03 18.23 5.78
C ILE A 197 -2.95 17.90 6.80
N GLU A 198 -3.13 18.30 8.05
CA GLU A 198 -2.25 17.86 9.13
C GLU A 198 -2.25 16.33 9.17
N HIS A 199 -1.07 15.74 8.97
CA HIS A 199 -0.92 14.31 8.81
C HIS A 199 0.04 13.77 9.86
N ARG A 200 -0.48 12.92 10.75
CA ARG A 200 0.31 12.25 11.79
C ARG A 200 -0.02 10.77 11.77
N GLU A 201 1.01 9.94 11.64
CA GLU A 201 0.91 8.50 11.72
C GLU A 201 1.60 8.00 12.98
N TRP A 202 0.85 7.25 13.76
CA TRP A 202 1.36 6.61 14.96
C TRP A 202 0.96 5.15 14.94
N MET A 203 1.92 4.27 15.16
CA MET A 203 1.68 2.86 15.39
C MET A 203 2.26 2.48 16.74
N ILE A 204 1.43 1.92 17.61
CA ILE A 204 1.83 1.43 18.92
C ILE A 204 1.44 -0.05 19.00
N CYS A 205 2.45 -0.92 19.24
CA CYS A 205 2.24 -2.36 19.37
C CYS A 205 2.20 -2.74 20.85
N LEU A 206 1.12 -3.33 21.30
CA LEU A 206 0.89 -3.67 22.71
C LEU A 206 0.35 -5.10 22.88
N GLY A 207 0.97 -5.92 23.71
CA GLY A 207 0.42 -7.12 24.35
C GLY A 207 0.09 -8.34 23.48
N ARG A 208 -0.64 -9.30 24.06
CA ARG A 208 -1.15 -10.50 23.39
C ARG A 208 -2.51 -10.24 22.76
N GLY A 209 -2.67 -10.66 21.51
CA GLY A 209 -3.89 -10.43 20.74
C GLY A 209 -3.83 -9.16 19.94
N PHE A 210 -4.81 -8.96 19.07
CA PHE A 210 -4.91 -7.78 18.20
C PHE A 210 -6.09 -6.95 18.66
N ASP A 211 -5.84 -6.02 19.57
CA ASP A 211 -6.79 -4.94 19.84
C ASP A 211 -6.45 -3.75 18.94
N PHE A 212 -7.35 -3.44 18.03
CA PHE A 212 -7.23 -2.30 17.13
C PHE A 212 -8.03 -1.13 17.69
N LEU A 213 -7.35 -0.08 18.11
CA LEU A 213 -7.98 1.20 18.32
C LEU A 213 -7.79 2.03 17.04
N HIS A 214 -8.80 2.08 16.19
CA HIS A 214 -8.81 2.94 15.01
C HIS A 214 -9.20 4.35 15.43
N MET A 215 -8.21 5.23 15.48
CA MET A 215 -8.43 6.67 15.41
C MET A 215 -7.95 7.17 14.04
N PRO A 216 -8.50 8.25 13.48
CA PRO A 216 -7.99 8.83 12.25
C PRO A 216 -6.47 9.04 12.34
N ASN A 217 -5.72 8.40 11.45
CA ASN A 217 -4.25 8.45 11.37
C ASN A 217 -3.48 7.89 12.60
N ILE A 218 -4.14 7.17 13.50
CA ILE A 218 -3.50 6.50 14.63
C ILE A 218 -3.95 5.03 14.63
N ALA A 219 -3.01 4.09 14.61
CA ALA A 219 -3.28 2.67 14.80
C ALA A 219 -2.53 2.17 16.03
N LEU A 220 -3.25 1.53 16.94
CA LEU A 220 -2.71 0.84 18.08
C LEU A 220 -2.73 -0.67 17.78
N ILE A 221 -1.55 -1.29 17.67
CA ILE A 221 -1.42 -2.72 17.47
C ILE A 221 -0.92 -3.35 18.76
N VAL A 222 -1.68 -4.30 19.26
CA VAL A 222 -1.34 -5.07 20.47
C VAL A 222 -0.85 -6.44 20.03
N GLY A 223 0.41 -6.77 20.31
CA GLY A 223 1.09 -7.98 19.83
C GLY A 223 1.47 -8.98 20.94
N PRO A 224 2.08 -10.12 20.63
CA PRO A 224 2.41 -11.20 21.56
C PRO A 224 3.68 -10.88 22.37
N TYR A 225 3.63 -9.86 23.19
CA TYR A 225 4.71 -9.53 24.14
C TYR A 225 4.49 -10.21 25.50
N SER A 226 5.54 -10.20 26.34
CA SER A 226 5.35 -10.60 27.74
C SER A 226 4.29 -9.70 28.39
N PRO A 227 3.49 -10.22 29.34
CA PRO A 227 2.46 -9.43 30.01
C PRO A 227 2.98 -8.13 30.63
N GLU A 228 4.17 -8.18 31.22
CA GLU A 228 4.81 -7.03 31.87
C GLU A 228 5.22 -5.94 30.86
N LEU A 229 5.82 -6.34 29.73
CA LEU A 229 6.17 -5.39 28.67
C LEU A 229 4.93 -4.81 28.01
N ALA A 230 3.90 -5.63 27.80
CA ALA A 230 2.64 -5.19 27.24
C ALA A 230 1.95 -4.13 28.13
N GLU A 231 1.98 -4.33 29.44
CA GLU A 231 1.38 -3.39 30.38
C GLU A 231 2.14 -2.06 30.43
N HIS A 232 3.47 -2.10 30.41
CA HIS A 232 4.31 -0.91 30.40
C HIS A 232 4.14 -0.10 29.11
N VAL A 233 4.13 -0.74 27.97
CA VAL A 233 3.91 -0.08 26.66
C VAL A 233 2.49 0.46 26.55
N ARG A 234 1.48 -0.26 27.10
CA ARG A 234 0.09 0.22 27.19
C ARG A 234 -0.02 1.50 28.01
N ALA A 235 0.66 1.57 29.16
CA ALA A 235 0.68 2.76 30.00
C ALA A 235 1.30 3.96 29.27
N LEU A 236 2.43 3.78 28.60
CA LEU A 236 3.08 4.83 27.81
C LEU A 236 2.22 5.30 26.64
N ALA A 237 1.55 4.38 25.95
CA ALA A 237 0.65 4.70 24.86
C ALA A 237 -0.55 5.56 25.32
N LEU A 238 -1.17 5.16 26.43
CA LEU A 238 -2.29 5.90 27.01
C LEU A 238 -1.88 7.31 27.47
N GLN A 239 -0.65 7.46 27.99
CA GLN A 239 -0.11 8.79 28.33
C GLN A 239 0.07 9.66 27.08
N GLY A 240 0.63 9.08 25.98
CA GLY A 240 0.80 9.79 24.72
C GLY A 240 -0.52 10.21 24.09
N VAL A 241 -1.53 9.33 24.10
CA VAL A 241 -2.88 9.66 23.62
C VAL A 241 -3.53 10.76 24.47
N ARG A 242 -3.45 10.68 25.80
CA ARG A 242 -4.00 11.71 26.71
C ARG A 242 -3.31 13.05 26.52
N HIS A 243 -1.98 13.06 26.36
CA HIS A 243 -1.23 14.30 26.12
C HIS A 243 -1.66 14.98 24.81
N ASN A 244 -1.83 14.21 23.74
CA ASN A 244 -2.27 14.73 22.44
C ASN A 244 -3.74 15.19 22.45
N LEU A 245 -4.62 14.53 23.20
CA LEU A 245 -6.01 14.97 23.36
C LEU A 245 -6.10 16.24 24.23
N GLY A 246 -5.35 16.31 25.33
CA GLY A 246 -5.32 17.50 26.19
C GLY A 246 -4.77 18.75 25.52
N SER A 247 -3.84 18.60 24.56
CA SER A 247 -3.34 19.73 23.76
C SER A 247 -4.33 20.21 22.68
N ARG A 248 -5.35 19.42 22.32
CA ARG A 248 -6.42 19.81 21.38
C ARG A 248 -7.60 20.49 22.05
N GLU A 249 -7.84 20.23 23.33
CA GLU A 249 -8.86 20.92 24.12
C GLU A 249 -8.39 22.31 24.61
N ALA A 250 -7.10 22.61 24.47
CA ALA A 250 -6.50 23.89 24.85
C ALA A 250 -6.34 24.90 23.69
N LEU A 251 -6.80 24.53 22.49
CA LEU A 251 -6.88 25.38 21.29
C LEU A 251 -8.34 25.61 20.90
#